data_417e84c6212a704c630536a6fe7f7d9a
#
_entry.id   417e84c6212a704c630536a6fe7f7d9a
#
_cell.length_a   1.000
_cell.length_b   1.000
_cell.length_c   1.000
_cell.angle_alpha   90.00
_cell.angle_beta   90.00
_cell.angle_gamma   90.00
#
_symmetry.space_group_name_H-M   'P 1'
#
loop_
_entity.id
_entity.type
_entity.pdbx_description
1 polymer ?
#
loop_
_entity_poly.entity_id
_entity_poly.type
_entity_poly.pdbx_seq_one_letter_code
_entity_poly.pdbx_strand_id
1 'polypeptide(L)'
;MTAPIIITGVGKRIGYALAKHLLAQGHKVIGTYRSHYPSIDELQSLGATLIQCDFYDNAQVQNLIEQLSQYPKFRAIIHNASDWLADNSPEFAAHEVMQRMIQVHVNVPYQMNLALASKLQAGAEGEIGASDIIHITDYVAEKGSAKHIAYAASKAALDNLTLSFAAKLAPEVKVNAIAPAMILFNPSDDEAYRQKTLAKAILPKEAGNHEIIELMEYLLNSRYVTGRSHHVDGGRHLR
;
A
#
# COMPACT_ATOMS: atom_id res chain seq x y z
N MET A 1 -24.20 5.24 7.77
CA MET A 1 -23.27 5.65 6.70
C MET A 1 -22.15 4.61 6.65
N THR A 2 -21.79 4.15 5.45
CA THR A 2 -20.69 3.19 5.28
C THR A 2 -19.37 3.80 5.76
N ALA A 3 -18.59 3.05 6.53
CA ALA A 3 -17.29 3.48 7.03
C ALA A 3 -16.30 3.67 5.85
N PRO A 4 -15.52 4.75 5.79
CA PRO A 4 -14.62 5.00 4.68
C PRO A 4 -13.42 4.05 4.66
N ILE A 5 -12.82 3.92 3.47
CA ILE A 5 -11.56 3.22 3.23
C ILE A 5 -10.46 4.25 3.01
N ILE A 6 -9.37 4.15 3.76
CA ILE A 6 -8.19 4.99 3.59
C ILE A 6 -7.23 4.32 2.60
N ILE A 7 -6.70 5.07 1.63
CA ILE A 7 -5.66 4.61 0.72
C ILE A 7 -4.52 5.62 0.71
N THR A 8 -3.31 5.19 1.05
CA THR A 8 -2.16 6.06 0.96
C THR A 8 -1.55 6.04 -0.44
N GLY A 9 -1.16 7.24 -0.97
CA GLY A 9 -0.49 7.34 -2.26
C GLY A 9 -1.40 7.13 -3.48
N VAL A 10 -2.54 7.85 -3.55
CA VAL A 10 -3.53 7.69 -4.64
C VAL A 10 -3.21 8.46 -5.92
N GLY A 11 -2.08 9.17 -6.00
CA GLY A 11 -1.79 10.07 -7.12
C GLY A 11 -1.54 9.39 -8.46
N LYS A 12 -1.15 8.11 -8.50
CA LYS A 12 -0.84 7.37 -9.73
C LYS A 12 -0.82 5.86 -9.54
N ARG A 13 -0.73 5.12 -10.67
CA ARG A 13 -0.49 3.66 -10.72
C ARG A 13 -1.51 2.88 -9.87
N ILE A 14 -1.03 1.94 -9.02
CA ILE A 14 -1.86 1.06 -8.19
C ILE A 14 -2.80 1.87 -7.30
N GLY A 15 -2.29 2.84 -6.55
CA GLY A 15 -3.11 3.62 -5.61
C GLY A 15 -4.26 4.37 -6.27
N TYR A 16 -4.01 4.97 -7.44
CA TYR A 16 -5.07 5.60 -8.24
C TYR A 16 -6.10 4.59 -8.73
N ALA A 17 -5.65 3.44 -9.24
CA ALA A 17 -6.54 2.40 -9.75
C ALA A 17 -7.44 1.81 -8.64
N LEU A 18 -6.88 1.55 -7.45
CA LEU A 18 -7.61 1.08 -6.27
C LEU A 18 -8.66 2.11 -5.82
N ALA A 19 -8.27 3.39 -5.73
CA ALA A 19 -9.19 4.46 -5.31
C ALA A 19 -10.36 4.60 -6.29
N LYS A 20 -10.06 4.67 -7.59
CA LYS A 20 -11.08 4.78 -8.65
C LYS A 20 -12.04 3.59 -8.65
N HIS A 21 -11.51 2.38 -8.50
CA HIS A 21 -12.32 1.17 -8.44
C HIS A 21 -13.27 1.17 -7.23
N LEU A 22 -12.75 1.45 -6.03
CA LEU A 22 -13.55 1.47 -4.81
C LEU A 22 -14.64 2.57 -4.84
N LEU A 23 -14.35 3.74 -5.42
CA LEU A 23 -15.35 4.78 -5.65
C LEU A 23 -16.47 4.29 -6.60
N ALA A 24 -16.11 3.59 -7.68
CA ALA A 24 -17.08 3.03 -8.62
C ALA A 24 -17.98 1.96 -7.96
N GLN A 25 -17.48 1.25 -6.95
CA GLN A 25 -18.25 0.32 -6.13
C GLN A 25 -19.08 1.00 -5.02
N GLY A 26 -19.09 2.33 -4.96
CA GLY A 26 -19.87 3.10 -3.98
C GLY A 26 -19.23 3.22 -2.60
N HIS A 27 -17.96 2.83 -2.44
CA HIS A 27 -17.24 3.04 -1.20
C HIS A 27 -16.85 4.51 -1.02
N LYS A 28 -16.83 4.98 0.22
CA LYS A 28 -16.22 6.26 0.58
C LYS A 28 -14.70 6.07 0.65
N VAL A 29 -13.96 6.86 -0.11
CA VAL A 29 -12.49 6.79 -0.15
C VAL A 29 -11.88 8.06 0.41
N ILE A 30 -10.91 7.89 1.31
CA ILE A 30 -10.01 8.96 1.77
C ILE A 30 -8.63 8.62 1.21
N GLY A 31 -8.12 9.47 0.29
CA GLY A 31 -6.85 9.27 -0.36
C GLY A 31 -5.77 10.24 0.12
N THR A 32 -4.54 9.77 0.36
CA THR A 32 -3.41 10.68 0.54
C THR A 32 -2.57 10.78 -0.72
N TYR A 33 -1.96 11.94 -0.96
CA TYR A 33 -1.04 12.17 -2.07
C TYR A 33 0.08 13.14 -1.66
N ARG A 34 1.27 12.98 -2.24
CA ARG A 34 2.40 13.89 -2.03
C ARG A 34 2.39 15.02 -3.05
N SER A 35 2.37 14.67 -4.31
CA SER A 35 2.40 15.60 -5.44
C SER A 35 1.06 15.59 -6.17
N HIS A 36 0.65 16.76 -6.65
CA HIS A 36 -0.57 16.90 -7.42
C HIS A 36 -0.37 16.34 -8.85
N TYR A 37 -1.34 15.54 -9.30
CA TYR A 37 -1.45 14.99 -10.65
C TYR A 37 -2.89 15.18 -11.13
N PRO A 38 -3.17 15.19 -12.45
CA PRO A 38 -4.55 15.28 -12.98
C PRO A 38 -5.50 14.20 -12.41
N SER A 39 -4.96 13.03 -12.04
CA SER A 39 -5.72 11.97 -11.36
C SER A 39 -6.29 12.38 -10.00
N ILE A 40 -5.69 13.37 -9.33
CA ILE A 40 -6.19 13.89 -8.05
C ILE A 40 -7.50 14.64 -8.29
N ASP A 41 -7.56 15.50 -9.32
CA ASP A 41 -8.78 16.23 -9.68
C ASP A 41 -9.89 15.26 -10.11
N GLU A 42 -9.53 14.21 -10.87
CA GLU A 42 -10.47 13.15 -11.25
C GLU A 42 -11.04 12.42 -10.03
N LEU A 43 -10.20 11.96 -9.10
CA LEU A 43 -10.66 11.28 -7.90
C LEU A 43 -11.55 12.19 -7.03
N GLN A 44 -11.22 13.47 -6.94
CA GLN A 44 -12.03 14.45 -6.24
C GLN A 44 -13.41 14.61 -6.90
N SER A 45 -13.46 14.66 -8.23
CA SER A 45 -14.73 14.75 -8.98
C SER A 45 -15.60 13.49 -8.81
N LEU A 46 -14.96 12.33 -8.58
CA LEU A 46 -15.63 11.06 -8.27
C LEU A 46 -16.04 10.93 -6.79
N GLY A 47 -15.79 11.95 -5.95
CA GLY A 47 -16.24 12.02 -4.56
C GLY A 47 -15.23 11.53 -3.52
N ALA A 48 -13.95 11.36 -3.87
CA ALA A 48 -12.91 11.07 -2.89
C ALA A 48 -12.64 12.29 -1.98
N THR A 49 -12.40 12.04 -0.70
CA THR A 49 -11.76 13.00 0.21
C THR A 49 -10.25 12.87 0.05
N LEU A 50 -9.55 13.96 -0.32
CA LEU A 50 -8.13 13.91 -0.64
C LEU A 50 -7.34 14.80 0.30
N ILE A 51 -6.25 14.25 0.88
CA ILE A 51 -5.39 14.95 1.85
C ILE A 51 -3.96 14.93 1.30
N GLN A 52 -3.39 16.12 1.08
CA GLN A 52 -1.99 16.21 0.71
C GLN A 52 -1.11 15.98 1.94
N CYS A 53 -0.14 15.08 1.80
CA CYS A 53 0.80 14.76 2.88
C CYS A 53 2.11 14.23 2.29
N ASP A 54 3.22 14.87 2.61
CA ASP A 54 4.55 14.31 2.37
C ASP A 54 4.94 13.46 3.58
N PHE A 55 5.10 12.16 3.36
CA PHE A 55 5.46 11.21 4.42
C PHE A 55 6.90 11.38 4.93
N TYR A 56 7.71 12.19 4.28
CA TYR A 56 9.03 12.59 4.79
C TYR A 56 8.97 13.75 5.78
N ASP A 57 7.83 14.43 5.88
CA ASP A 57 7.58 15.49 6.84
C ASP A 57 6.75 14.95 8.03
N ASN A 58 7.41 14.77 9.17
CA ASN A 58 6.76 14.24 10.37
C ASN A 58 5.61 15.11 10.87
N ALA A 59 5.68 16.44 10.70
CA ALA A 59 4.60 17.34 11.12
C ALA A 59 3.35 17.13 10.25
N GLN A 60 3.53 16.95 8.94
CA GLN A 60 2.41 16.61 8.04
C GLN A 60 1.83 15.22 8.36
N VAL A 61 2.66 14.23 8.70
CA VAL A 61 2.19 12.90 9.12
C VAL A 61 1.35 13.00 10.40
N GLN A 62 1.80 13.75 11.41
CA GLN A 62 1.03 13.94 12.64
C GLN A 62 -0.30 14.64 12.38
N ASN A 63 -0.30 15.72 11.59
CA ASN A 63 -1.53 16.41 11.19
C ASN A 63 -2.49 15.49 10.42
N LEU A 64 -1.99 14.64 9.52
CA LEU A 64 -2.80 13.63 8.83
C LEU A 64 -3.47 12.67 9.84
N ILE A 65 -2.71 12.15 10.80
CA ILE A 65 -3.22 11.24 11.83
C ILE A 65 -4.27 11.95 12.68
N GLU A 66 -4.05 13.19 13.08
CA GLU A 66 -5.01 13.99 13.83
C GLU A 66 -6.32 14.19 13.05
N GLN A 67 -6.24 14.57 11.77
CA GLN A 67 -7.42 14.71 10.90
C GLN A 67 -8.19 13.39 10.76
N LEU A 68 -7.49 12.28 10.53
CA LEU A 68 -8.11 10.97 10.41
C LEU A 68 -8.73 10.51 11.74
N SER A 69 -8.14 10.87 12.88
CA SER A 69 -8.66 10.53 14.20
C SER A 69 -10.01 11.18 14.53
N GLN A 70 -10.41 12.22 13.79
CA GLN A 70 -11.75 12.84 13.94
C GLN A 70 -12.88 11.97 13.34
N TYR A 71 -12.56 11.03 12.48
CA TYR A 71 -13.57 10.11 11.94
C TYR A 71 -13.99 9.10 13.01
N PRO A 72 -15.29 8.75 13.07
CA PRO A 72 -15.77 7.81 14.10
C PRO A 72 -15.26 6.38 13.87
N LYS A 73 -15.13 5.96 12.61
CA LYS A 73 -14.76 4.60 12.23
C LYS A 73 -14.21 4.51 10.80
N PHE A 74 -13.45 3.44 10.51
CA PHE A 74 -12.95 3.09 9.17
C PHE A 74 -13.26 1.64 8.83
N ARG A 75 -13.54 1.37 7.55
CA ARG A 75 -13.69 0.01 7.02
C ARG A 75 -12.33 -0.64 6.77
N ALA A 76 -11.39 0.13 6.24
CA ALA A 76 -10.06 -0.37 5.94
C ALA A 76 -9.01 0.74 5.83
N ILE A 77 -7.73 0.35 5.96
CA ILE A 77 -6.56 1.13 5.56
C ILE A 77 -5.75 0.31 4.55
N ILE A 78 -5.46 0.91 3.39
CA ILE A 78 -4.58 0.34 2.36
C ILE A 78 -3.32 1.18 2.30
N HIS A 79 -2.21 0.64 2.81
CA HIS A 79 -0.90 1.27 2.76
C HIS A 79 -0.25 0.99 1.42
N ASN A 80 -0.46 1.89 0.46
CA ASN A 80 0.08 1.79 -0.89
C ASN A 80 1.20 2.82 -1.16
N ALA A 81 1.26 3.93 -0.42
CA ALA A 81 2.30 4.93 -0.63
C ALA A 81 3.70 4.29 -0.56
N SER A 82 4.50 4.55 -1.57
CA SER A 82 5.83 3.98 -1.70
C SER A 82 6.76 4.96 -2.41
N ASP A 83 8.03 4.85 -2.12
CA ASP A 83 9.11 5.44 -2.90
C ASP A 83 10.14 4.36 -3.24
N TRP A 84 11.03 4.64 -4.17
CA TRP A 84 12.02 3.70 -4.64
C TRP A 84 13.32 4.43 -4.93
N LEU A 85 14.36 4.12 -4.17
CA LEU A 85 15.68 4.71 -4.30
C LEU A 85 16.72 3.61 -4.49
N ALA A 86 17.69 3.86 -5.37
CA ALA A 86 18.86 3.01 -5.48
C ALA A 86 19.83 3.30 -4.32
N ASP A 87 20.57 2.27 -3.87
CA ASP A 87 21.53 2.43 -2.76
C ASP A 87 22.69 3.38 -3.12
N ASN A 88 22.97 3.56 -4.43
CA ASN A 88 23.95 4.50 -4.97
C ASN A 88 23.28 5.78 -5.53
N SER A 89 22.20 6.23 -4.92
CA SER A 89 21.52 7.48 -5.32
C SER A 89 22.53 8.63 -5.36
N PRO A 90 22.55 9.46 -6.41
CA PRO A 90 23.38 10.65 -6.45
C PRO A 90 22.85 11.79 -5.56
N GLU A 91 21.60 11.70 -5.12
CA GLU A 91 20.92 12.76 -4.35
C GLU A 91 21.04 12.56 -2.84
N PHE A 92 21.23 11.31 -2.37
CA PHE A 92 21.19 10.96 -0.97
C PHE A 92 22.36 10.07 -0.56
N ALA A 93 22.94 10.33 0.62
CA ALA A 93 23.90 9.42 1.23
C ALA A 93 23.23 8.09 1.62
N ALA A 94 23.99 7.00 1.74
CA ALA A 94 23.43 5.66 1.98
C ALA A 94 22.55 5.57 3.23
N HIS A 95 22.91 6.28 4.32
CA HIS A 95 22.08 6.31 5.53
C HIS A 95 20.75 7.06 5.31
N GLU A 96 20.75 8.12 4.50
CA GLU A 96 19.54 8.87 4.14
C GLU A 96 18.61 8.03 3.27
N VAL A 97 19.16 7.26 2.30
CA VAL A 97 18.38 6.30 1.51
C VAL A 97 17.67 5.31 2.42
N MET A 98 18.37 4.72 3.39
CA MET A 98 17.77 3.80 4.36
C MET A 98 16.70 4.48 5.20
N GLN A 99 16.98 5.66 5.75
CA GLN A 99 16.01 6.42 6.57
C GLN A 99 14.74 6.75 5.77
N ARG A 100 14.86 7.16 4.51
CA ARG A 100 13.72 7.47 3.64
C ARG A 100 12.87 6.24 3.35
N MET A 101 13.50 5.10 3.05
CA MET A 101 12.77 3.84 2.78
C MET A 101 12.04 3.35 4.05
N ILE A 102 12.69 3.41 5.21
CA ILE A 102 12.05 3.07 6.49
C ILE A 102 10.93 4.05 6.83
N GLN A 103 11.12 5.35 6.59
CA GLN A 103 10.08 6.33 6.91
C GLN A 103 8.78 6.05 6.17
N VAL A 104 8.82 5.90 4.85
CA VAL A 104 7.61 5.74 4.04
C VAL A 104 6.97 4.35 4.15
N HIS A 105 7.78 3.29 4.27
CA HIS A 105 7.28 1.92 4.25
C HIS A 105 7.00 1.35 5.65
N VAL A 106 7.64 1.87 6.70
CA VAL A 106 7.56 1.29 8.05
C VAL A 106 6.99 2.27 9.06
N ASN A 107 7.65 3.44 9.25
CA ASN A 107 7.28 4.36 10.31
C ASN A 107 5.86 4.92 10.14
N VAL A 108 5.50 5.35 8.93
CA VAL A 108 4.17 5.92 8.68
C VAL A 108 3.08 4.86 8.82
N PRO A 109 3.16 3.67 8.17
CA PRO A 109 2.18 2.60 8.41
C PRO A 109 2.07 2.20 9.88
N TYR A 110 3.19 2.08 10.60
CA TYR A 110 3.20 1.74 12.02
C TYR A 110 2.44 2.78 12.86
N GLN A 111 2.73 4.07 12.68
CA GLN A 111 2.07 5.15 13.41
C GLN A 111 0.56 5.21 13.10
N MET A 112 0.18 5.14 11.82
CA MET A 112 -1.22 5.16 11.40
C MET A 112 -1.98 3.96 11.95
N ASN A 113 -1.42 2.76 11.87
CA ASN A 113 -2.05 1.53 12.38
C ASN A 113 -2.30 1.61 13.89
N LEU A 114 -1.35 2.13 14.67
CA LEU A 114 -1.52 2.30 16.12
C LEU A 114 -2.57 3.37 16.44
N ALA A 115 -2.48 4.52 15.80
CA ALA A 115 -3.36 5.66 16.10
C ALA A 115 -4.82 5.39 15.69
N LEU A 116 -5.03 4.65 14.61
CA LEU A 116 -6.36 4.39 14.05
C LEU A 116 -6.92 3.00 14.40
N ALA A 117 -6.23 2.22 15.25
CA ALA A 117 -6.65 0.87 15.65
C ALA A 117 -8.09 0.85 16.18
N SER A 118 -8.42 1.72 17.13
CA SER A 118 -9.77 1.80 17.72
C SER A 118 -10.85 2.19 16.71
N LYS A 119 -10.48 2.98 15.68
CA LYS A 119 -11.41 3.38 14.62
C LYS A 119 -11.68 2.23 13.63
N LEU A 120 -10.69 1.38 13.37
CA LEU A 120 -10.87 0.15 12.61
C LEU A 120 -11.72 -0.86 13.37
N GLN A 121 -11.44 -1.06 14.66
CA GLN A 121 -12.27 -1.91 15.52
C GLN A 121 -13.72 -1.42 15.56
N ALA A 122 -13.94 -0.11 15.70
CA ALA A 122 -15.26 0.48 15.60
C ALA A 122 -15.91 0.28 14.22
N GLY A 123 -15.12 0.20 13.15
CA GLY A 123 -15.57 -0.09 11.79
C GLY A 123 -16.07 -1.50 11.59
N ALA A 124 -15.55 -2.44 12.37
CA ALA A 124 -15.99 -3.84 12.37
C ALA A 124 -17.36 -4.05 13.03
N GLU A 125 -17.85 -3.07 13.80
CA GLU A 125 -19.18 -3.10 14.46
C GLU A 125 -19.40 -4.37 15.34
N GLY A 126 -18.31 -4.92 15.91
CA GLY A 126 -18.32 -6.15 16.70
C GLY A 126 -18.24 -7.44 15.88
N GLU A 127 -18.20 -7.37 14.57
CA GLU A 127 -18.06 -8.55 13.71
C GLU A 127 -16.60 -8.96 13.54
N ILE A 128 -16.32 -10.24 13.68
CA ILE A 128 -15.00 -10.83 13.50
C ILE A 128 -14.53 -10.65 12.05
N GLY A 129 -13.33 -10.12 11.86
CA GLY A 129 -12.71 -9.94 10.55
C GLY A 129 -13.46 -8.97 9.61
N ALA A 130 -14.19 -8.00 10.15
CA ALA A 130 -14.99 -7.08 9.36
C ALA A 130 -14.26 -5.81 8.95
N SER A 131 -13.11 -5.49 9.55
CA SER A 131 -12.23 -4.39 9.13
C SER A 131 -10.88 -4.91 8.68
N ASP A 132 -10.15 -4.10 7.88
CA ASP A 132 -8.92 -4.52 7.21
C ASP A 132 -7.79 -3.50 7.31
N ILE A 133 -6.57 -4.03 7.39
CA ILE A 133 -5.35 -3.33 6.98
C ILE A 133 -4.72 -4.15 5.86
N ILE A 134 -4.41 -3.49 4.74
CA ILE A 134 -3.72 -4.09 3.59
C ILE A 134 -2.42 -3.33 3.36
N HIS A 135 -1.28 -4.01 3.45
CA HIS A 135 0.02 -3.46 3.12
C HIS A 135 0.39 -3.84 1.68
N ILE A 136 0.70 -2.86 0.83
CA ILE A 136 1.30 -3.15 -0.48
C ILE A 136 2.81 -3.26 -0.28
N THR A 137 3.28 -4.50 -0.15
CA THR A 137 4.68 -4.84 0.03
C THR A 137 5.39 -4.95 -1.33
N ASP A 138 6.23 -5.93 -1.52
CA ASP A 138 6.89 -6.24 -2.79
C ASP A 138 7.45 -7.67 -2.71
N TYR A 139 7.54 -8.40 -3.83
CA TYR A 139 8.12 -9.74 -3.87
C TYR A 139 9.58 -9.77 -3.41
N VAL A 140 10.31 -8.64 -3.48
CA VAL A 140 11.69 -8.54 -2.98
C VAL A 140 11.80 -8.58 -1.45
N ALA A 141 10.69 -8.45 -0.73
CA ALA A 141 10.67 -8.60 0.72
C ALA A 141 11.23 -9.96 1.17
N GLU A 142 10.95 -11.03 0.42
CA GLU A 142 11.49 -12.36 0.69
C GLU A 142 12.83 -12.63 -0.02
N LYS A 143 12.98 -12.15 -1.27
CA LYS A 143 14.13 -12.46 -2.12
C LYS A 143 15.35 -11.56 -1.85
N GLY A 144 15.10 -10.33 -1.39
CA GLY A 144 16.12 -9.28 -1.33
C GLY A 144 16.44 -8.67 -2.70
N SER A 145 17.31 -7.66 -2.70
CA SER A 145 17.74 -6.96 -3.91
C SER A 145 19.19 -6.48 -3.76
N ALA A 146 20.06 -6.87 -4.68
CA ALA A 146 21.46 -6.41 -4.67
C ALA A 146 21.65 -4.95 -5.12
N LYS A 147 20.62 -4.31 -5.68
CA LYS A 147 20.67 -2.92 -6.19
C LYS A 147 19.83 -1.95 -5.38
N HIS A 148 18.94 -2.45 -4.53
CA HIS A 148 17.98 -1.70 -3.75
C HIS A 148 17.82 -2.35 -2.38
N ILE A 149 18.93 -2.43 -1.63
CA ILE A 149 19.01 -3.13 -0.34
C ILE A 149 18.09 -2.44 0.67
N ALA A 150 18.18 -1.12 0.78
CA ALA A 150 17.34 -0.34 1.69
C ALA A 150 15.85 -0.48 1.41
N TYR A 151 15.46 -0.45 0.12
CA TYR A 151 14.08 -0.68 -0.29
C TYR A 151 13.61 -2.10 0.09
N ALA A 152 14.36 -3.13 -0.28
CA ALA A 152 14.00 -4.52 0.00
C ALA A 152 13.89 -4.76 1.52
N ALA A 153 14.83 -4.24 2.31
CA ALA A 153 14.81 -4.32 3.77
C ALA A 153 13.57 -3.64 4.36
N SER A 154 13.20 -2.45 3.87
CA SER A 154 12.01 -1.74 4.33
C SER A 154 10.71 -2.47 3.97
N LYS A 155 10.64 -3.12 2.81
CA LYS A 155 9.48 -3.95 2.41
C LYS A 155 9.37 -5.23 3.24
N ALA A 156 10.50 -5.86 3.59
CA ALA A 156 10.53 -6.99 4.53
C ALA A 156 10.07 -6.58 5.94
N ALA A 157 10.45 -5.40 6.40
CA ALA A 157 9.96 -4.86 7.66
C ALA A 157 8.45 -4.58 7.62
N LEU A 158 7.91 -4.03 6.52
CA LEU A 158 6.47 -3.83 6.33
C LEU A 158 5.72 -5.16 6.32
N ASP A 159 6.30 -6.20 5.70
CA ASP A 159 5.73 -7.55 5.71
C ASP A 159 5.67 -8.13 7.13
N ASN A 160 6.71 -7.92 7.95
CA ASN A 160 6.68 -8.29 9.36
C ASN A 160 5.63 -7.50 10.17
N LEU A 161 5.43 -6.21 9.88
CA LEU A 161 4.34 -5.43 10.49
C LEU A 161 2.97 -6.04 10.20
N THR A 162 2.78 -6.69 9.05
CA THR A 162 1.54 -7.42 8.73
C THR A 162 1.26 -8.50 9.77
N LEU A 163 2.24 -9.32 10.10
CA LEU A 163 2.11 -10.38 11.10
C LEU A 163 1.83 -9.81 12.50
N SER A 164 2.61 -8.81 12.88
CA SER A 164 2.53 -8.20 14.20
C SER A 164 1.18 -7.52 14.45
N PHE A 165 0.68 -6.76 13.48
CA PHE A 165 -0.62 -6.12 13.59
C PHE A 165 -1.79 -7.10 13.43
N ALA A 166 -1.66 -8.17 12.66
CA ALA A 166 -2.65 -9.24 12.60
C ALA A 166 -2.87 -9.87 13.97
N ALA A 167 -1.79 -10.17 14.68
CA ALA A 167 -1.87 -10.71 16.03
C ALA A 167 -2.44 -9.69 17.04
N LYS A 168 -2.08 -8.40 16.89
CA LYS A 168 -2.48 -7.34 17.83
C LYS A 168 -3.95 -6.93 17.69
N LEU A 169 -4.49 -6.88 16.47
CA LEU A 169 -5.79 -6.28 16.17
C LEU A 169 -6.92 -7.30 15.97
N ALA A 170 -6.60 -8.60 16.03
CA ALA A 170 -7.60 -9.64 16.07
C ALA A 170 -8.48 -9.49 17.34
N PRO A 171 -9.76 -9.93 17.30
CA PRO A 171 -10.39 -10.63 16.18
C PRO A 171 -11.09 -9.73 15.15
N GLU A 172 -11.29 -8.44 15.42
CA GLU A 172 -12.14 -7.57 14.59
C GLU A 172 -11.45 -7.14 13.29
N VAL A 173 -10.13 -6.93 13.34
CA VAL A 173 -9.36 -6.37 12.22
C VAL A 173 -8.42 -7.43 11.65
N LYS A 174 -8.57 -7.71 10.35
CA LYS A 174 -7.63 -8.52 9.58
C LYS A 174 -6.48 -7.66 9.06
N VAL A 175 -5.28 -8.21 9.04
CA VAL A 175 -4.13 -7.53 8.47
C VAL A 175 -3.43 -8.48 7.50
N ASN A 176 -3.34 -8.08 6.23
CA ASN A 176 -2.71 -8.86 5.18
C ASN A 176 -1.79 -7.99 4.32
N ALA A 177 -0.91 -8.60 3.58
CA ALA A 177 -0.08 -7.94 2.58
C ALA A 177 -0.39 -8.47 1.17
N ILE A 178 -0.25 -7.59 0.20
CA ILE A 178 -0.15 -7.91 -1.23
C ILE A 178 1.28 -7.61 -1.64
N ALA A 179 1.98 -8.62 -2.16
CA ALA A 179 3.39 -8.55 -2.56
C ALA A 179 3.50 -8.63 -4.10
N PRO A 180 3.35 -7.50 -4.82
CA PRO A 180 3.47 -7.50 -6.27
C PRO A 180 4.93 -7.61 -6.70
N ALA A 181 5.13 -8.14 -7.91
CA ALA A 181 6.36 -7.91 -8.67
C ALA A 181 6.14 -6.74 -9.65
N MET A 182 6.54 -6.90 -10.91
CA MET A 182 6.30 -5.90 -11.94
C MET A 182 4.82 -5.95 -12.39
N ILE A 183 4.07 -4.91 -12.09
CA ILE A 183 2.64 -4.80 -12.41
C ILE A 183 2.40 -3.99 -13.69
N LEU A 184 3.10 -2.84 -13.81
CA LEU A 184 2.98 -1.92 -14.93
C LEU A 184 4.35 -1.39 -15.34
N PHE A 185 4.59 -1.31 -16.62
CA PHE A 185 5.72 -0.56 -17.16
C PHE A 185 5.49 0.96 -17.11
N ASN A 186 6.57 1.72 -17.10
CA ASN A 186 6.49 3.14 -17.34
C ASN A 186 6.42 3.40 -18.86
N PRO A 187 5.80 4.50 -19.29
CA PRO A 187 5.78 4.87 -20.72
C PRO A 187 7.18 5.01 -21.33
N SER A 188 8.18 5.35 -20.51
CA SER A 188 9.58 5.52 -20.92
C SER A 188 10.38 4.22 -20.98
N ASP A 189 9.84 3.09 -20.51
CA ASP A 189 10.56 1.81 -20.53
C ASP A 189 10.62 1.28 -21.96
N ASP A 190 11.83 1.05 -22.47
CA ASP A 190 12.05 0.55 -23.81
C ASP A 190 11.71 -0.95 -23.96
N GLU A 191 11.58 -1.41 -25.19
CA GLU A 191 11.17 -2.80 -25.47
C GLU A 191 12.21 -3.81 -24.97
N ALA A 192 13.49 -3.52 -25.03
CA ALA A 192 14.56 -4.40 -24.54
C ALA A 192 14.46 -4.61 -23.03
N TYR A 193 14.20 -3.52 -22.29
CA TYR A 193 13.96 -3.57 -20.84
C TYR A 193 12.68 -4.35 -20.52
N ARG A 194 11.60 -4.13 -21.28
CA ARG A 194 10.31 -4.83 -21.11
C ARG A 194 10.51 -6.33 -21.28
N GLN A 195 11.09 -6.79 -22.38
CA GLN A 195 11.37 -8.20 -22.65
C GLN A 195 12.24 -8.84 -21.56
N LYS A 196 13.34 -8.17 -21.18
CA LYS A 196 14.23 -8.65 -20.12
C LYS A 196 13.50 -8.75 -18.77
N THR A 197 12.57 -7.85 -18.50
CA THR A 197 11.84 -7.82 -17.23
C THR A 197 10.74 -8.89 -17.20
N LEU A 198 10.02 -9.08 -18.30
CA LEU A 198 9.01 -10.14 -18.45
C LEU A 198 9.64 -11.52 -18.33
N ALA A 199 10.80 -11.73 -18.95
CA ALA A 199 11.52 -13.02 -18.91
C ALA A 199 11.90 -13.48 -17.49
N LYS A 200 11.80 -12.62 -16.48
CA LYS A 200 12.07 -12.98 -15.08
C LYS A 200 10.90 -13.69 -14.39
N ALA A 201 9.70 -13.71 -14.98
CA ALA A 201 8.56 -14.42 -14.46
C ALA A 201 8.27 -15.69 -15.26
N ILE A 202 7.65 -16.69 -14.65
CA ILE A 202 7.16 -17.89 -15.37
C ILE A 202 6.00 -17.51 -16.28
N LEU A 203 5.13 -16.58 -15.82
CA LEU A 203 4.09 -15.97 -16.64
C LEU A 203 4.61 -14.64 -17.20
N PRO A 204 5.26 -14.61 -18.39
CA PRO A 204 5.98 -13.45 -18.89
C PRO A 204 5.06 -12.43 -19.54
N LYS A 205 4.13 -11.88 -18.77
CA LYS A 205 3.19 -10.84 -19.20
C LYS A 205 3.17 -9.67 -18.23
N GLU A 206 2.78 -8.49 -18.68
CA GLU A 206 2.43 -7.37 -17.81
C GLU A 206 1.13 -7.71 -17.07
N ALA A 207 1.17 -7.71 -15.75
CA ALA A 207 0.04 -8.14 -14.94
C ALA A 207 -1.16 -7.16 -15.04
N GLY A 208 -0.88 -5.85 -14.94
CA GLY A 208 -1.91 -4.83 -14.87
C GLY A 208 -2.47 -4.62 -13.46
N ASN A 209 -3.10 -3.46 -13.26
CA ASN A 209 -3.66 -3.10 -11.95
C ASN A 209 -4.82 -4.03 -11.51
N HIS A 210 -5.49 -4.69 -12.46
CA HIS A 210 -6.64 -5.55 -12.17
C HIS A 210 -6.27 -6.71 -11.24
N GLU A 211 -5.09 -7.31 -11.37
CA GLU A 211 -4.64 -8.40 -10.51
C GLU A 211 -4.53 -7.96 -9.03
N ILE A 212 -4.12 -6.71 -8.80
CA ILE A 212 -4.08 -6.14 -7.44
C ILE A 212 -5.47 -5.80 -6.94
N ILE A 213 -6.34 -5.29 -7.81
CA ILE A 213 -7.74 -4.96 -7.48
C ILE A 213 -8.50 -6.21 -7.07
N GLU A 214 -8.43 -7.29 -7.86
CA GLU A 214 -9.12 -8.56 -7.57
C GLU A 214 -8.66 -9.17 -6.23
N LEU A 215 -7.35 -9.15 -5.97
CA LEU A 215 -6.84 -9.65 -4.70
C LEU A 215 -7.25 -8.76 -3.52
N MET A 216 -7.24 -7.44 -3.69
CA MET A 216 -7.74 -6.50 -2.67
C MET A 216 -9.23 -6.80 -2.37
N GLU A 217 -10.07 -6.97 -3.39
CA GLU A 217 -11.48 -7.30 -3.19
C GLU A 217 -11.66 -8.63 -2.45
N TYR A 218 -10.88 -9.65 -2.83
CA TYR A 218 -10.89 -10.92 -2.10
C TYR A 218 -10.56 -10.73 -0.62
N LEU A 219 -9.53 -9.95 -0.31
CA LEU A 219 -9.13 -9.69 1.09
C LEU A 219 -10.20 -8.90 1.85
N LEU A 220 -10.80 -7.88 1.24
CA LEU A 220 -11.88 -7.10 1.84
C LEU A 220 -13.14 -7.94 2.09
N ASN A 221 -13.46 -8.90 1.22
CA ASN A 221 -14.64 -9.74 1.32
C ASN A 221 -14.44 -10.99 2.21
N SER A 222 -13.20 -11.48 2.35
CA SER A 222 -12.88 -12.61 3.23
C SER A 222 -13.11 -12.22 4.70
N ARG A 223 -13.54 -13.16 5.53
CA ARG A 223 -13.68 -13.00 6.98
C ARG A 223 -12.68 -13.84 7.78
N TYR A 224 -11.82 -14.63 7.11
CA TYR A 224 -10.98 -15.62 7.76
C TYR A 224 -9.51 -15.60 7.32
N VAL A 225 -9.13 -14.71 6.41
CA VAL A 225 -7.74 -14.55 5.95
C VAL A 225 -7.09 -13.39 6.68
N THR A 226 -6.08 -13.68 7.51
CA THR A 226 -5.30 -12.67 8.22
C THR A 226 -3.86 -13.14 8.44
N GLY A 227 -2.91 -12.21 8.57
CA GLY A 227 -1.50 -12.48 8.80
C GLY A 227 -0.81 -13.17 7.62
N ARG A 228 -1.21 -12.86 6.39
CA ARG A 228 -0.64 -13.48 5.18
C ARG A 228 -0.13 -12.43 4.20
N SER A 229 0.98 -12.76 3.55
CA SER A 229 1.48 -12.07 2.37
C SER A 229 1.07 -12.86 1.12
N HIS A 230 0.38 -12.19 0.20
CA HIS A 230 -0.15 -12.76 -1.02
C HIS A 230 0.64 -12.25 -2.22
N HIS A 231 1.36 -13.12 -2.90
CA HIS A 231 2.24 -12.76 -4.00
C HIS A 231 1.46 -12.62 -5.31
N VAL A 232 1.70 -11.52 -6.02
CA VAL A 232 1.22 -11.24 -7.38
C VAL A 232 2.44 -11.00 -8.26
N ASP A 233 3.17 -12.08 -8.56
CA ASP A 233 4.52 -12.02 -9.12
C ASP A 233 4.71 -12.83 -10.43
N GLY A 234 3.65 -13.45 -10.95
CA GLY A 234 3.73 -14.27 -12.14
C GLY A 234 4.67 -15.49 -12.00
N GLY A 235 4.86 -15.98 -10.76
CA GLY A 235 5.79 -17.07 -10.45
C GLY A 235 7.26 -16.66 -10.50
N ARG A 236 7.56 -15.37 -10.29
CA ARG A 236 8.93 -14.83 -10.35
C ARG A 236 9.86 -15.39 -9.26
N HIS A 237 9.31 -15.79 -8.12
CA HIS A 237 10.02 -16.43 -7.03
C HIS A 237 10.56 -17.83 -7.38
N LEU A 238 10.07 -18.45 -8.45
CA LEU A 238 10.50 -19.78 -8.92
C LEU A 238 11.68 -19.72 -9.92
N ARG A 239 12.26 -18.52 -10.18
CA ARG A 239 13.38 -18.30 -11.10
C ARG A 239 14.58 -17.67 -10.43
#